data_1a14e4105f866be3be199d46ff94aa07
#
_entry.id   1a14e4105f866be3be199d46ff94aa07
#
_cell.length_a   1.000
_cell.length_b   1.000
_cell.length_c   1.000
_cell.angle_alpha   90.00
_cell.angle_beta   90.00
_cell.angle_gamma   90.00
#
_symmetry.space_group_name_H-M   'P 1'
#
loop_
_entity.id
_entity.type
_entity.pdbx_description
1 polymer ?
#
loop_
_entity_poly.entity_id
_entity_poly.type
_entity_poly.pdbx_seq_one_letter_code
_entity_poly.pdbx_strand_id
1 'polypeptide(L)'
;GAPEAEGFARMDDGSDPDGETMWLTGQVRDVNGQPIPGAKVEIWHCNSKGGYSFFDPSQDEYNMRRTIYADSEGRYTARSIIPSGYGVPEGAPTDVVLKSLGRHGERPAHIHYFVSAPGHQHLTTQINLAGDPYTYDDFAFATREELVVPAERIEDPAEIAKRELDGPFAQVVFDVELAQTDAAELQVRHARPRAKEDEQDLASQLAGTAKV
;
A
#
# COMPACT_ATOMS: atom_id res chain seq x y z
N GLY A 1 -13.71 -7.62 -0.12
CA GLY A 1 -12.69 -6.61 -0.44
C GLY A 1 -12.59 -5.59 0.67
N ALA A 2 -11.58 -4.72 0.63
CA ALA A 2 -11.48 -3.63 1.60
C ALA A 2 -12.70 -2.71 1.51
N PRO A 3 -13.12 -2.05 2.62
CA PRO A 3 -14.22 -1.10 2.60
C PRO A 3 -13.97 0.01 1.57
N GLU A 4 -15.05 0.40 0.87
CA GLU A 4 -15.03 1.35 -0.23
C GLU A 4 -15.55 2.72 0.22
N ALA A 5 -15.01 3.79 -0.37
CA ALA A 5 -15.44 5.17 -0.15
C ALA A 5 -15.23 6.02 -1.42
N GLU A 6 -15.91 7.16 -1.50
CA GLU A 6 -15.74 8.14 -2.57
C GLU A 6 -15.00 9.38 -2.05
N GLY A 7 -13.94 9.78 -2.74
CA GLY A 7 -13.13 10.97 -2.48
C GLY A 7 -12.34 10.94 -1.18
N PHE A 8 -12.93 10.52 -0.06
CA PHE A 8 -12.32 10.52 1.26
C PHE A 8 -12.62 9.23 2.04
N ALA A 9 -11.60 8.70 2.75
CA ALA A 9 -11.78 7.60 3.69
C ALA A 9 -10.92 7.77 4.95
N ARG A 10 -11.48 7.36 6.10
CA ARG A 10 -10.68 7.05 7.29
C ARG A 10 -10.22 5.58 7.20
N MET A 11 -8.90 5.36 7.31
CA MET A 11 -8.30 4.02 7.21
C MET A 11 -8.07 3.38 8.57
N ASP A 12 -7.68 4.17 9.56
CA ASP A 12 -7.42 3.69 10.92
C ASP A 12 -8.72 3.41 11.70
N ASP A 13 -8.71 2.41 12.57
CA ASP A 13 -9.79 2.06 13.49
C ASP A 13 -9.67 2.73 14.87
N GLY A 14 -8.58 3.49 15.11
CA GLY A 14 -8.27 4.16 16.36
C GLY A 14 -7.63 3.25 17.42
N SER A 15 -7.29 2.01 17.08
CA SER A 15 -6.67 1.04 18.02
C SER A 15 -5.18 1.28 18.25
N ASP A 16 -4.54 2.15 17.47
CA ASP A 16 -3.12 2.49 17.59
C ASP A 16 -2.94 3.91 18.14
N PRO A 17 -2.94 4.09 19.48
CA PRO A 17 -2.87 5.40 20.12
C PRO A 17 -1.52 6.08 19.97
N ASP A 18 -0.46 5.34 19.66
CA ASP A 18 0.89 5.86 19.47
C ASP A 18 1.13 6.33 18.03
N GLY A 19 0.18 6.05 17.12
CA GLY A 19 0.28 6.40 15.71
C GLY A 19 0.12 7.90 15.46
N GLU A 20 1.12 8.54 14.84
CA GLU A 20 1.00 9.92 14.37
C GLU A 20 -0.05 10.01 13.25
N THR A 21 -1.04 10.92 13.39
CA THR A 21 -2.06 11.11 12.37
C THR A 21 -1.44 11.49 11.03
N MET A 22 -1.81 10.78 9.97
CA MET A 22 -1.42 11.04 8.59
C MET A 22 -2.62 11.50 7.77
N TRP A 23 -2.42 12.55 6.97
CA TRP A 23 -3.34 13.00 5.94
C TRP A 23 -2.71 12.78 4.58
N LEU A 24 -3.15 11.72 3.91
CA LEU A 24 -2.63 11.30 2.61
C LEU A 24 -3.56 11.81 1.52
N THR A 25 -3.03 12.54 0.54
CA THR A 25 -3.79 13.08 -0.58
C THR A 25 -3.06 12.84 -1.89
N GLY A 26 -3.82 12.87 -2.99
CA GLY A 26 -3.25 12.85 -4.32
C GLY A 26 -4.31 12.99 -5.39
N GLN A 27 -3.87 13.04 -6.62
CA GLN A 27 -4.72 13.10 -7.79
C GLN A 27 -4.30 12.04 -8.81
N VAL A 28 -5.27 11.33 -9.37
CA VAL A 28 -5.04 10.38 -10.45
C VAL A 28 -5.28 11.10 -11.77
N ARG A 29 -4.28 11.05 -12.66
CA ARG A 29 -4.28 11.68 -13.99
C ARG A 29 -3.86 10.69 -15.05
N ASP A 30 -4.21 11.00 -16.30
CA ASP A 30 -3.63 10.32 -17.45
C ASP A 30 -2.27 10.93 -17.85
N VAL A 31 -1.61 10.32 -18.82
CA VAL A 31 -0.31 10.80 -19.36
C VAL A 31 -0.38 12.17 -20.05
N ASN A 32 -1.56 12.73 -20.27
CA ASN A 32 -1.77 14.08 -20.78
C ASN A 32 -2.06 15.09 -19.65
N GLY A 33 -1.99 14.63 -18.40
CA GLY A 33 -2.28 15.43 -17.21
C GLY A 33 -3.77 15.64 -16.94
N GLN A 34 -4.68 14.93 -17.65
CA GLN A 34 -6.11 15.06 -17.42
C GLN A 34 -6.54 14.23 -16.20
N PRO A 35 -7.33 14.80 -15.28
CA PRO A 35 -7.87 14.05 -14.16
C PRO A 35 -8.65 12.80 -14.62
N ILE A 36 -8.60 11.74 -13.83
CA ILE A 36 -9.38 10.51 -14.07
C ILE A 36 -10.43 10.36 -12.95
N PRO A 37 -11.64 10.91 -13.13
CA PRO A 37 -12.71 10.72 -12.17
C PRO A 37 -13.07 9.25 -11.97
N GLY A 38 -13.39 8.86 -10.73
CA GLY A 38 -13.76 7.50 -10.40
C GLY A 38 -12.62 6.48 -10.50
N ALA A 39 -11.37 6.93 -10.66
CA ALA A 39 -10.22 6.02 -10.57
C ALA A 39 -10.23 5.28 -9.23
N LYS A 40 -10.06 3.96 -9.27
CA LYS A 40 -10.03 3.11 -8.08
C LYS A 40 -8.63 3.12 -7.48
N VAL A 41 -8.50 3.62 -6.26
CA VAL A 41 -7.24 3.70 -5.50
C VAL A 41 -7.37 2.77 -4.30
N GLU A 42 -6.66 1.65 -4.32
CA GLU A 42 -6.60 0.70 -3.21
C GLU A 42 -5.30 0.95 -2.45
N ILE A 43 -5.43 1.29 -1.16
CA ILE A 43 -4.30 1.72 -0.32
C ILE A 43 -4.22 0.81 0.89
N TRP A 44 -3.02 0.39 1.27
CA TRP A 44 -2.79 -0.32 2.53
C TRP A 44 -1.36 -0.11 3.04
N HIS A 45 -1.22 -0.18 4.35
CA HIS A 45 0.07 -0.12 5.04
C HIS A 45 -0.01 -0.80 6.42
N CYS A 46 1.11 -0.97 7.09
CA CYS A 46 1.16 -1.46 8.46
C CYS A 46 0.83 -0.35 9.48
N ASN A 47 0.59 -0.73 10.73
CA ASN A 47 0.44 0.21 11.84
C ASN A 47 1.79 0.82 12.27
N SER A 48 1.80 1.63 13.36
CA SER A 48 3.01 2.26 13.90
C SER A 48 4.05 1.26 14.45
N LYS A 49 3.70 -0.02 14.57
CA LYS A 49 4.53 -1.11 15.08
C LYS A 49 4.92 -2.13 14.01
N GLY A 50 4.62 -1.87 12.74
CA GLY A 50 4.94 -2.75 11.62
C GLY A 50 3.95 -3.91 11.39
N GLY A 51 2.84 -3.95 12.12
CA GLY A 51 1.81 -4.98 12.01
C GLY A 51 0.81 -4.67 10.89
N TYR A 52 0.54 -5.65 10.02
CA TYR A 52 -0.54 -5.60 9.04
C TYR A 52 -1.80 -6.26 9.58
N SER A 53 -2.94 -5.61 9.44
CA SER A 53 -4.24 -6.09 9.94
C SER A 53 -4.60 -7.50 9.48
N PHE A 54 -4.18 -7.90 8.28
CA PHE A 54 -4.44 -9.24 7.75
C PHE A 54 -3.70 -10.35 8.53
N PHE A 55 -2.56 -10.03 9.16
CA PHE A 55 -1.72 -10.99 9.89
C PHE A 55 -1.75 -10.77 11.40
N ASP A 56 -2.24 -9.63 11.86
CA ASP A 56 -2.27 -9.25 13.28
C ASP A 56 -3.72 -9.29 13.81
N PRO A 57 -4.07 -10.34 14.58
CA PRO A 57 -5.44 -10.52 15.09
C PRO A 57 -5.84 -9.49 16.15
N SER A 58 -4.93 -8.62 16.60
CA SER A 58 -5.24 -7.50 17.52
C SER A 58 -5.85 -6.29 16.81
N GLN A 59 -5.85 -6.27 15.47
CA GLN A 59 -6.41 -5.22 14.64
C GLN A 59 -7.70 -5.69 13.95
N ASP A 60 -8.58 -4.75 13.62
CA ASP A 60 -9.70 -5.03 12.74
C ASP A 60 -9.20 -5.51 11.37
N GLU A 61 -9.92 -6.44 10.74
CA GLU A 61 -9.51 -7.12 9.48
C GLU A 61 -9.05 -6.15 8.38
N TYR A 62 -9.68 -4.98 8.30
CA TYR A 62 -9.38 -3.96 7.29
C TYR A 62 -8.78 -2.67 7.88
N ASN A 63 -8.21 -2.72 9.08
CA ASN A 63 -7.47 -1.59 9.63
C ASN A 63 -6.30 -1.22 8.72
N MET A 64 -6.07 0.06 8.48
CA MET A 64 -5.05 0.60 7.55
C MET A 64 -5.21 0.11 6.10
N ARG A 65 -6.43 -0.23 5.67
CA ARG A 65 -6.71 -0.73 4.32
C ARG A 65 -8.04 -0.17 3.81
N ARG A 66 -8.03 0.50 2.65
CA ARG A 66 -9.23 1.08 2.03
C ARG A 66 -9.15 1.05 0.51
N THR A 67 -10.32 1.03 -0.10
CA THR A 67 -10.55 1.36 -1.50
C THR A 67 -11.21 2.72 -1.59
N ILE A 68 -10.61 3.66 -2.31
CA ILE A 68 -11.14 5.02 -2.50
C ILE A 68 -11.35 5.22 -4.00
N TYR A 69 -12.58 5.58 -4.39
CA TYR A 69 -12.85 6.05 -5.75
C TYR A 69 -12.59 7.55 -5.81
N ALA A 70 -11.73 7.98 -6.72
CA ALA A 70 -11.38 9.38 -6.88
C ALA A 70 -12.61 10.24 -7.23
N ASP A 71 -12.64 11.47 -6.74
CA ASP A 71 -13.72 12.42 -6.99
C ASP A 71 -13.78 12.88 -8.46
N SER A 72 -14.69 13.84 -8.76
CA SER A 72 -14.85 14.42 -10.10
C SER A 72 -13.61 15.11 -10.66
N GLU A 73 -12.66 15.47 -9.80
CA GLU A 73 -11.37 16.06 -10.15
C GLU A 73 -10.23 15.03 -10.12
N GLY A 74 -10.55 13.74 -10.01
CA GLY A 74 -9.56 12.67 -9.89
C GLY A 74 -8.81 12.64 -8.56
N ARG A 75 -9.27 13.35 -7.51
CA ARG A 75 -8.59 13.45 -6.22
C ARG A 75 -9.04 12.34 -5.28
N TYR A 76 -8.12 11.91 -4.43
CA TYR A 76 -8.39 11.00 -3.34
C TYR A 76 -7.75 11.52 -2.05
N THR A 77 -8.36 11.21 -0.93
CA THR A 77 -7.87 11.58 0.40
C THR A 77 -8.08 10.43 1.38
N ALA A 78 -7.07 10.15 2.18
CA ALA A 78 -7.16 9.20 3.27
C ALA A 78 -6.65 9.83 4.57
N ARG A 79 -7.41 9.68 5.65
CA ARG A 79 -6.91 9.85 7.01
C ARG A 79 -6.43 8.51 7.51
N SER A 80 -5.22 8.46 8.05
CA SER A 80 -4.61 7.26 8.63
C SER A 80 -3.59 7.64 9.69
N ILE A 81 -2.64 6.76 9.94
CA ILE A 81 -1.44 7.04 10.74
C ILE A 81 -0.18 6.79 9.91
N ILE A 82 0.93 7.38 10.33
CA ILE A 82 2.24 7.10 9.73
C ILE A 82 2.62 5.64 10.02
N PRO A 83 2.88 4.82 8.97
CA PRO A 83 3.40 3.46 9.17
C PRO A 83 4.84 3.50 9.69
N SER A 84 5.25 2.46 10.41
CA SER A 84 6.68 2.23 10.67
C SER A 84 7.34 1.41 9.55
N GLY A 85 8.67 1.35 9.55
CA GLY A 85 9.39 0.25 8.92
C GLY A 85 9.17 -1.04 9.69
N TYR A 86 9.48 -2.19 9.07
CA TYR A 86 9.36 -3.50 9.72
C TYR A 86 10.36 -4.51 9.16
N GLY A 87 10.70 -5.50 9.98
CA GLY A 87 11.53 -6.64 9.61
C GLY A 87 10.71 -7.87 9.20
N VAL A 88 11.31 -8.75 8.42
CA VAL A 88 10.76 -10.10 8.20
C VAL A 88 10.66 -10.83 9.55
N PRO A 89 9.63 -11.67 9.77
CA PRO A 89 9.46 -12.37 11.04
C PRO A 89 10.69 -13.22 11.38
N GLU A 90 11.17 -13.08 12.62
CA GLU A 90 12.35 -13.79 13.09
C GLU A 90 12.13 -15.31 13.02
N GLY A 91 13.14 -16.03 12.50
CA GLY A 91 13.09 -17.47 12.31
C GLY A 91 12.25 -17.94 11.12
N ALA A 92 11.58 -17.05 10.40
CA ALA A 92 10.89 -17.40 9.16
C ALA A 92 11.89 -17.80 8.06
N PRO A 93 11.48 -18.60 7.05
CA PRO A 93 12.39 -19.04 5.98
C PRO A 93 13.17 -17.90 5.31
N THR A 94 12.53 -16.76 5.06
CA THR A 94 13.18 -15.58 4.49
C THR A 94 14.25 -15.02 5.43
N ASP A 95 13.99 -14.93 6.72
CA ASP A 95 14.96 -14.46 7.72
C ASP A 95 16.19 -15.37 7.78
N VAL A 96 15.98 -16.70 7.78
CA VAL A 96 17.07 -17.68 7.78
C VAL A 96 17.95 -17.51 6.54
N VAL A 97 17.36 -17.36 5.36
CA VAL A 97 18.10 -17.16 4.10
C VAL A 97 18.88 -15.83 4.14
N LEU A 98 18.24 -14.73 4.52
CA LEU A 98 18.89 -13.41 4.60
C LEU A 98 20.08 -13.43 5.58
N LYS A 99 19.88 -13.99 6.77
CA LYS A 99 20.96 -14.14 7.78
C LYS A 99 22.11 -14.99 7.26
N SER A 100 21.84 -16.07 6.52
CA SER A 100 22.88 -16.90 5.91
C SER A 100 23.71 -16.16 4.85
N LEU A 101 23.12 -15.14 4.23
CA LEU A 101 23.78 -14.26 3.26
C LEU A 101 24.43 -13.02 3.92
N GLY A 102 24.40 -12.91 5.25
CA GLY A 102 24.89 -11.73 5.97
C GLY A 102 24.06 -10.47 5.74
N ARG A 103 22.75 -10.62 5.40
CA ARG A 103 21.83 -9.51 5.11
C ARG A 103 20.79 -9.37 6.21
N HIS A 104 20.37 -8.13 6.47
CA HIS A 104 19.20 -7.85 7.29
C HIS A 104 17.90 -8.09 6.50
N GLY A 105 16.76 -8.13 7.19
CA GLY A 105 15.44 -8.29 6.62
C GLY A 105 14.53 -7.07 6.82
N GLU A 106 15.11 -5.88 7.03
CA GLU A 106 14.35 -4.67 7.32
C GLU A 106 13.85 -3.98 6.03
N ARG A 107 12.64 -3.45 6.12
CA ARG A 107 12.03 -2.60 5.09
C ARG A 107 11.71 -1.22 5.67
N PRO A 108 11.88 -0.14 4.89
CA PRO A 108 11.48 1.20 5.33
C PRO A 108 9.96 1.33 5.46
N ALA A 109 9.52 2.37 6.16
CA ALA A 109 8.13 2.80 6.18
C ALA A 109 7.61 3.04 4.76
N HIS A 110 6.50 2.38 4.39
CA HIS A 110 5.95 2.46 3.04
C HIS A 110 4.44 2.25 3.01
N ILE A 111 3.83 2.77 1.95
CA ILE A 111 2.41 2.65 1.69
C ILE A 111 2.23 2.00 0.31
N HIS A 112 1.46 0.94 0.25
CA HIS A 112 1.15 0.22 -0.97
C HIS A 112 -0.03 0.83 -1.71
N TYR A 113 0.02 0.72 -3.04
CA TYR A 113 -1.03 1.18 -3.94
C TYR A 113 -1.34 0.16 -5.03
N PHE A 114 -2.64 -0.07 -5.26
CA PHE A 114 -3.16 -0.51 -6.53
C PHE A 114 -4.02 0.62 -7.10
N VAL A 115 -3.73 1.06 -8.31
CA VAL A 115 -4.53 2.10 -8.95
C VAL A 115 -4.99 1.62 -10.32
N SER A 116 -6.28 1.77 -10.59
CA SER A 116 -6.88 1.34 -11.84
C SER A 116 -8.01 2.25 -12.29
N ALA A 117 -8.22 2.34 -13.59
CA ALA A 117 -9.35 3.03 -14.18
C ALA A 117 -9.71 2.38 -15.52
N PRO A 118 -10.98 2.46 -15.99
CA PRO A 118 -11.36 1.97 -17.31
C PRO A 118 -10.49 2.60 -18.41
N GLY A 119 -10.00 1.80 -19.34
CA GLY A 119 -9.15 2.26 -20.44
C GLY A 119 -7.70 2.61 -20.07
N HIS A 120 -7.28 2.29 -18.83
CA HIS A 120 -5.93 2.56 -18.35
C HIS A 120 -5.24 1.30 -17.83
N GLN A 121 -3.92 1.33 -17.83
CA GLN A 121 -3.12 0.25 -17.25
C GLN A 121 -3.27 0.23 -15.75
N HIS A 122 -3.41 -0.96 -15.17
CA HIS A 122 -3.36 -1.14 -13.73
C HIS A 122 -1.94 -0.87 -13.21
N LEU A 123 -1.82 0.02 -12.23
CA LEU A 123 -0.58 0.33 -11.55
C LEU A 123 -0.51 -0.41 -10.21
N THR A 124 0.56 -1.16 -10.01
CA THR A 124 0.95 -1.69 -8.69
C THR A 124 2.22 -0.99 -8.28
N THR A 125 2.19 -0.26 -7.18
CA THR A 125 3.35 0.47 -6.68
C THR A 125 3.33 0.58 -5.15
N GLN A 126 4.37 1.21 -4.61
CA GLN A 126 4.44 1.68 -3.23
C GLN A 126 5.14 3.04 -3.20
N ILE A 127 4.87 3.83 -2.19
CA ILE A 127 5.71 4.98 -1.80
C ILE A 127 6.44 4.65 -0.52
N ASN A 128 7.68 5.14 -0.41
CA ASN A 128 8.47 5.06 0.80
C ASN A 128 8.43 6.43 1.49
N LEU A 129 8.29 6.46 2.81
CA LEU A 129 8.34 7.71 3.56
C LEU A 129 9.79 8.12 3.79
N ALA A 130 10.11 9.38 3.47
CA ALA A 130 11.44 9.93 3.67
C ALA A 130 11.81 9.95 5.15
N GLY A 131 13.09 9.71 5.46
CA GLY A 131 13.63 9.77 6.82
C GLY A 131 13.67 8.44 7.57
N ASP A 132 13.10 7.37 7.02
CA ASP A 132 13.30 6.03 7.58
C ASP A 132 14.75 5.57 7.33
N PRO A 133 15.43 4.96 8.33
CA PRO A 133 16.83 4.55 8.21
C PRO A 133 17.09 3.53 7.10
N TYR A 134 16.08 2.73 6.73
CA TYR A 134 16.18 1.72 5.67
C TYR A 134 15.68 2.20 4.31
N THR A 135 15.35 3.49 4.14
CA THR A 135 14.83 4.01 2.86
C THR A 135 15.70 3.63 1.67
N TYR A 136 17.02 3.67 1.82
CA TYR A 136 17.98 3.31 0.77
C TYR A 136 18.69 1.96 1.01
N ASP A 137 18.24 1.21 2.01
CA ASP A 137 18.76 -0.12 2.37
C ASP A 137 17.60 -1.11 2.60
N ASP A 138 16.56 -1.04 1.76
CA ASP A 138 15.44 -1.98 1.77
C ASP A 138 15.93 -3.38 1.35
N PHE A 139 15.76 -4.40 2.20
CA PHE A 139 16.19 -5.75 1.85
C PHE A 139 15.51 -6.28 0.58
N ALA A 140 14.30 -5.80 0.28
CA ALA A 140 13.54 -6.18 -0.91
C ALA A 140 13.95 -5.41 -2.17
N PHE A 141 14.88 -4.43 -2.05
CA PHE A 141 15.29 -3.53 -3.14
C PHE A 141 14.10 -2.84 -3.85
N ALA A 142 13.02 -2.59 -3.12
CA ALA A 142 11.79 -2.04 -3.67
C ALA A 142 11.77 -0.51 -3.70
N THR A 143 12.71 0.17 -3.02
CA THR A 143 12.81 1.63 -3.05
C THR A 143 13.20 2.14 -4.44
N ARG A 144 12.47 3.14 -4.90
CA ARG A 144 12.79 3.96 -6.06
C ARG A 144 12.82 5.40 -5.61
N GLU A 145 13.82 6.16 -6.02
CA GLU A 145 14.04 7.54 -5.55
C GLU A 145 12.81 8.43 -5.83
N GLU A 146 12.18 8.25 -6.98
CA GLU A 146 10.99 8.99 -7.40
C GLU A 146 9.74 8.66 -6.58
N LEU A 147 9.80 7.57 -5.80
CA LEU A 147 8.72 7.10 -4.93
C LEU A 147 9.04 7.32 -3.43
N VAL A 148 10.11 8.07 -3.12
CA VAL A 148 10.39 8.51 -1.75
C VAL A 148 9.72 9.87 -1.55
N VAL A 149 8.72 9.91 -0.68
CA VAL A 149 7.90 11.10 -0.44
C VAL A 149 8.10 11.62 0.99
N PRO A 150 8.10 12.95 1.20
CA PRO A 150 8.14 13.51 2.54
C PRO A 150 6.80 13.30 3.26
N ALA A 151 6.87 13.15 4.58
CA ALA A 151 5.76 13.31 5.50
C ALA A 151 5.94 14.65 6.21
N GLU A 152 5.30 15.69 5.67
CA GLU A 152 5.46 17.05 6.18
C GLU A 152 4.61 17.27 7.43
N ARG A 153 5.23 17.66 8.53
CA ARG A 153 4.50 17.94 9.77
C ARG A 153 3.78 19.28 9.68
N ILE A 154 2.47 19.25 9.83
CA ILE A 154 1.58 20.43 9.82
C ILE A 154 1.15 20.75 11.25
N GLU A 155 1.48 21.95 11.70
CA GLU A 155 1.16 22.46 13.05
C GLU A 155 0.24 23.71 12.99
N ASP A 156 -0.15 24.16 11.79
CA ASP A 156 -1.05 25.30 11.61
C ASP A 156 -2.44 24.97 12.18
N PRO A 157 -2.91 25.72 13.20
CA PRO A 157 -4.22 25.52 13.80
C PRO A 157 -5.40 25.60 12.82
N ALA A 158 -5.30 26.42 11.77
CA ALA A 158 -6.33 26.52 10.76
C ALA A 158 -6.43 25.27 9.90
N GLU A 159 -5.28 24.68 9.52
CA GLU A 159 -5.24 23.43 8.75
C GLU A 159 -5.67 22.22 9.61
N ILE A 160 -5.36 22.22 10.90
CA ILE A 160 -5.81 21.21 11.87
C ILE A 160 -7.34 21.27 12.01
N ALA A 161 -7.88 22.46 12.28
CA ALA A 161 -9.31 22.66 12.45
C ALA A 161 -10.13 22.31 11.17
N LYS A 162 -9.60 22.66 10.00
CA LYS A 162 -10.22 22.36 8.70
C LYS A 162 -10.42 20.85 8.48
N ARG A 163 -9.57 20.02 9.10
CA ARG A 163 -9.62 18.56 9.00
C ARG A 163 -10.27 17.90 10.21
N GLU A 164 -10.82 18.71 11.11
CA GLU A 164 -11.44 18.22 12.35
C GLU A 164 -10.49 17.32 13.17
N LEU A 165 -9.20 17.69 13.24
CA LEU A 165 -8.19 16.98 13.98
C LEU A 165 -7.94 17.62 15.35
N ASP A 166 -7.52 16.82 16.32
CA ASP A 166 -7.25 17.27 17.71
C ASP A 166 -5.81 17.82 17.90
N GLY A 167 -4.96 17.72 16.87
CA GLY A 167 -3.55 18.14 16.97
C GLY A 167 -2.82 18.08 15.62
N PRO A 168 -1.52 18.34 15.63
CA PRO A 168 -0.66 18.26 14.46
C PRO A 168 -0.78 16.93 13.73
N PHE A 169 -0.52 16.95 12.43
CA PHE A 169 -0.58 15.77 11.58
C PHE A 169 0.54 15.79 10.53
N ALA A 170 0.85 14.63 9.98
CA ALA A 170 1.76 14.49 8.86
C ALA A 170 0.97 14.58 7.54
N GLN A 171 1.33 15.51 6.67
CA GLN A 171 0.79 15.59 5.31
C GLN A 171 1.67 14.78 4.37
N VAL A 172 1.07 13.84 3.65
CA VAL A 172 1.71 13.07 2.57
C VAL A 172 0.95 13.35 1.28
N VAL A 173 1.68 13.66 0.20
CA VAL A 173 1.07 13.92 -1.12
C VAL A 173 1.67 12.95 -2.13
N PHE A 174 0.80 12.23 -2.85
CA PHE A 174 1.23 11.32 -3.90
C PHE A 174 0.24 11.37 -5.08
N ASP A 175 0.66 12.02 -6.16
CA ASP A 175 -0.08 12.03 -7.42
C ASP A 175 0.27 10.80 -8.25
N VAL A 176 -0.72 10.27 -8.98
CA VAL A 176 -0.58 9.06 -9.78
C VAL A 176 -0.89 9.37 -11.23
N GLU A 177 0.02 8.96 -12.12
CA GLU A 177 -0.21 8.98 -13.56
C GLU A 177 -0.49 7.57 -14.07
N LEU A 178 -1.59 7.39 -14.82
CA LEU A 178 -1.95 6.13 -15.45
C LEU A 178 -1.77 6.20 -16.96
N ALA A 179 -1.00 5.27 -17.50
CA ALA A 179 -0.89 5.09 -18.92
C ALA A 179 -2.19 4.54 -19.50
N GLN A 180 -2.60 5.05 -20.66
CA GLN A 180 -3.74 4.50 -21.40
C GLN A 180 -3.41 3.09 -21.93
N THR A 181 -4.42 2.27 -22.07
CA THR A 181 -4.32 0.97 -22.71
C THR A 181 -5.56 0.69 -23.55
N ASP A 182 -5.43 -0.02 -24.63
CA ASP A 182 -6.60 -0.45 -25.40
C ASP A 182 -7.22 -1.73 -24.81
N ALA A 183 -8.49 -1.96 -25.15
CA ALA A 183 -9.21 -3.13 -24.67
C ALA A 183 -8.59 -4.46 -25.17
N ALA A 184 -7.95 -4.45 -26.34
CA ALA A 184 -7.29 -5.63 -26.89
C ALA A 184 -6.02 -5.97 -26.11
N GLU A 185 -5.22 -4.98 -25.71
CA GLU A 185 -4.03 -5.17 -24.86
C GLU A 185 -4.42 -5.70 -23.47
N LEU A 186 -5.49 -5.17 -22.88
CA LEU A 186 -6.02 -5.66 -21.60
C LEU A 186 -6.45 -7.13 -21.72
N GLN A 187 -7.17 -7.52 -22.81
CA GLN A 187 -7.58 -8.90 -23.03
C GLN A 187 -6.38 -9.84 -23.16
N VAL A 188 -5.32 -9.44 -23.88
CA VAL A 188 -4.09 -10.23 -24.02
C VAL A 188 -3.41 -10.42 -22.67
N ARG A 189 -3.34 -9.39 -21.84
CA ARG A 189 -2.77 -9.49 -20.49
C ARG A 189 -3.59 -10.41 -19.58
N HIS A 190 -4.92 -10.35 -19.64
CA HIS A 190 -5.81 -11.23 -18.89
C HIS A 190 -5.79 -12.68 -19.38
N ALA A 191 -5.54 -12.88 -20.67
CA ALA A 191 -5.45 -14.21 -21.28
C ALA A 191 -4.08 -14.90 -21.07
N ARG A 192 -3.07 -14.20 -20.48
CA ARG A 192 -1.79 -14.86 -20.15
C ARG A 192 -2.05 -16.00 -19.20
N PRO A 193 -1.54 -17.21 -19.49
CA PRO A 193 -1.65 -18.32 -18.57
C PRO A 193 -1.03 -17.92 -17.23
N ARG A 194 -1.84 -17.88 -16.19
CA ARG A 194 -1.31 -17.88 -14.82
C ARG A 194 -0.91 -19.29 -14.53
N ALA A 195 0.19 -19.48 -13.79
CA ALA A 195 0.47 -20.77 -13.19
C ALA A 195 -0.77 -21.15 -12.38
N LYS A 196 -1.56 -22.10 -12.90
CA LYS A 196 -2.60 -22.72 -12.08
C LYS A 196 -1.82 -23.61 -11.12
N GLU A 197 -1.88 -23.28 -9.83
CA GLU A 197 -1.67 -24.28 -8.82
C GLU A 197 -2.83 -25.28 -9.00
N ASP A 198 -2.53 -26.42 -9.62
CA ASP A 198 -3.43 -27.55 -9.57
C ASP A 198 -3.39 -28.06 -8.14
N GLU A 199 -4.29 -27.54 -7.29
CA GLU A 199 -4.47 -28.04 -5.91
C GLU A 199 -4.69 -29.56 -5.88
N GLN A 200 -5.21 -30.15 -6.96
CA GLN A 200 -5.36 -31.60 -7.12
C GLN A 200 -4.02 -32.31 -7.34
N ASP A 201 -3.06 -31.67 -7.98
CA ASP A 201 -1.76 -32.31 -8.27
C ASP A 201 -0.85 -32.29 -7.04
N LEU A 202 -0.89 -31.24 -6.23
CA LEU A 202 -0.14 -31.17 -4.98
C LEU A 202 -0.67 -32.18 -3.94
N ALA A 203 -1.99 -32.34 -3.84
CA ALA A 203 -2.62 -33.30 -2.96
C ALA A 203 -2.30 -34.77 -3.36
N SER A 204 -2.24 -35.05 -4.66
CA SER A 204 -1.88 -36.39 -5.17
C SER A 204 -0.39 -36.72 -4.99
N GLN A 205 0.49 -35.72 -5.14
CA GLN A 205 1.94 -35.89 -4.88
C GLN A 205 2.24 -36.12 -3.39
N LEU A 206 1.54 -35.37 -2.49
CA LEU A 206 1.67 -35.56 -1.04
C LEU A 206 1.08 -36.88 -0.56
N ALA A 207 -0.01 -37.36 -1.19
CA ALA A 207 -0.59 -38.69 -0.87
C ALA A 207 0.27 -39.87 -1.36
N GLY A 208 1.07 -39.67 -2.41
CA GLY A 208 2.00 -40.65 -2.96
C GLY A 208 3.25 -40.88 -2.12
N THR A 209 3.66 -39.92 -1.30
CA THR A 209 4.85 -40.00 -0.44
C THR A 209 4.58 -40.63 0.94
N ALA A 210 3.34 -40.93 1.29
CA ALA A 210 2.95 -41.52 2.58
C ALA A 210 2.91 -43.06 2.56
N LYS A 211 3.44 -43.71 1.53
CA LYS A 211 3.56 -45.16 1.43
C LYS A 211 5.00 -45.58 1.13
N VAL A 212 5.86 -45.49 2.13
CA VAL A 212 7.08 -46.36 2.27
C VAL A 212 7.29 -46.61 3.76
#